data_e011a733aac1f2e641538640ee7588b9
#
_entry.id   e011a733aac1f2e641538640ee7588b9
#
_cell.length_a   1.000
_cell.length_b   1.000
_cell.length_c   1.000
_cell.angle_alpha   90.00
_cell.angle_beta   90.00
_cell.angle_gamma   90.00
#
_symmetry.space_group_name_H-M   'P 1'
#
loop_
_entity.id
_entity.type
_entity.pdbx_description
1 polymer ?
#
loop_
_entity_poly.entity_id
_entity_poly.type
_entity_poly.pdbx_seq_one_letter_code
_entity_poly.pdbx_strand_id
1 'polypeptide(L)'
;MKTENLDINLFQDDYSKKKIVIIDTHWNSEIIKPMVKDCKETLEEYKANVHVLSVPGAYEIPYIVGKYLKYERPYFDAIITMGAI
;
A
#
# COMPACT_ATOMS: atom_id res chain seq x y z
N MET A 1 -22.33 3.81 -10.13
CA MET A 1 -21.62 2.56 -10.40
C MET A 1 -21.58 1.72 -9.14
N LYS A 2 -21.83 0.46 -9.28
CA LYS A 2 -21.83 -0.44 -8.14
C LYS A 2 -20.50 -1.19 -8.10
N THR A 3 -19.58 -0.67 -7.34
CA THR A 3 -18.24 -1.24 -7.23
C THR A 3 -18.25 -2.54 -6.45
N GLU A 4 -19.19 -2.73 -5.55
CA GLU A 4 -19.26 -3.93 -4.74
C GLU A 4 -19.44 -5.20 -5.56
N ASN A 5 -20.09 -5.12 -6.71
CA ASN A 5 -20.28 -6.28 -7.58
C ASN A 5 -19.01 -6.67 -8.31
N LEU A 6 -18.12 -5.71 -8.52
CA LEU A 6 -16.83 -5.99 -9.15
C LEU A 6 -15.84 -6.53 -8.13
N ASP A 7 -15.88 -5.99 -6.93
CA ASP A 7 -14.85 -6.22 -5.95
C ASP A 7 -14.96 -7.59 -5.27
N ILE A 8 -16.16 -8.13 -5.16
CA ILE A 8 -16.38 -9.41 -4.49
C ILE A 8 -15.52 -10.51 -5.11
N ASN A 9 -15.53 -10.61 -6.43
CA ASN A 9 -14.76 -11.66 -7.11
C ASN A 9 -13.26 -11.45 -6.99
N LEU A 10 -12.81 -10.19 -7.02
CA LEU A 10 -11.40 -9.87 -6.90
C LEU A 10 -10.87 -10.20 -5.52
N PHE A 11 -11.65 -9.92 -4.48
CA PHE A 11 -11.19 -10.05 -3.10
C PHE A 11 -11.39 -11.45 -2.53
N GLN A 12 -11.93 -12.38 -3.29
CA GLN A 12 -12.04 -13.76 -2.85
C GLN A 12 -10.78 -14.57 -3.11
N ASP A 13 -9.85 -14.04 -3.89
CA ASP A 13 -8.61 -14.73 -4.19
C ASP A 13 -7.69 -14.78 -2.97
N ASP A 14 -6.82 -15.76 -2.95
CA ASP A 14 -5.82 -15.91 -1.90
C ASP A 14 -4.57 -15.12 -2.29
N TYR A 15 -4.26 -14.11 -1.49
CA TYR A 15 -3.10 -13.25 -1.72
C TYR A 15 -1.94 -13.57 -0.79
N SER A 16 -1.89 -14.78 -0.22
CA SER A 16 -0.89 -15.14 0.77
C SER A 16 0.55 -15.08 0.25
N LYS A 17 0.74 -15.18 -1.06
CA LYS A 17 2.07 -15.08 -1.66
C LYS A 17 2.38 -13.70 -2.20
N LYS A 18 1.46 -12.76 -2.07
CA LYS A 18 1.66 -11.41 -2.59
C LYS A 18 2.30 -10.55 -1.53
N LYS A 19 3.31 -9.80 -1.96
CA LYS A 19 4.03 -8.86 -1.10
C LYS A 19 3.69 -7.44 -1.53
N ILE A 20 3.16 -6.67 -0.60
CA ILE A 20 2.70 -5.31 -0.89
C ILE A 20 3.44 -4.36 0.06
N VAL A 21 3.97 -3.28 -0.50
CA VAL A 21 4.56 -2.23 0.31
C VAL A 21 3.64 -1.00 0.27
N ILE A 22 3.37 -0.45 1.45
CA ILE A 22 2.65 0.81 1.60
C ILE A 22 3.69 1.87 1.95
N ILE A 23 3.77 2.91 1.14
CA ILE A 23 4.66 4.03 1.42
C ILE A 23 3.81 5.19 1.91
N ASP A 24 4.03 5.60 3.16
CA ASP A 24 3.29 6.69 3.76
C ASP A 24 4.22 7.84 4.13
N THR A 25 3.67 8.88 4.72
CA THR A 25 4.43 10.07 5.07
C THR A 25 4.35 10.36 6.56
N HIS A 26 5.44 10.90 7.13
CA HIS A 26 5.44 11.43 8.49
C HIS A 26 4.65 12.74 8.56
N TRP A 27 4.73 13.54 7.50
CA TRP A 27 3.99 14.77 7.40
C TRP A 27 2.49 14.47 7.34
N ASN A 28 1.70 15.15 8.15
CA ASN A 28 0.26 14.92 8.25
C ASN A 28 -0.10 13.49 8.68
N SER A 29 0.71 12.92 9.55
CA SER A 29 0.51 11.54 9.98
C SER A 29 -0.85 11.31 10.66
N GLU A 30 -1.43 12.34 11.28
CA GLU A 30 -2.74 12.23 11.90
C GLU A 30 -3.83 11.87 10.90
N ILE A 31 -3.68 12.35 9.66
CA ILE A 31 -4.61 12.04 8.57
C ILE A 31 -4.26 10.70 7.94
N ILE A 32 -2.97 10.47 7.75
CA ILE A 32 -2.48 9.33 6.96
C ILE A 32 -2.53 8.02 7.75
N LYS A 33 -2.19 8.02 9.02
CA LYS A 33 -2.12 6.79 9.81
C LYS A 33 -3.41 5.97 9.83
N PRO A 34 -4.59 6.58 10.02
CA PRO A 34 -5.81 5.79 9.98
C PRO A 34 -6.04 5.13 8.62
N MET A 35 -5.69 5.83 7.54
CA MET A 35 -5.83 5.29 6.19
C MET A 35 -4.90 4.11 5.97
N VAL A 36 -3.66 4.23 6.41
CA VAL A 36 -2.68 3.15 6.31
C VAL A 36 -3.13 1.94 7.12
N LYS A 37 -3.61 2.19 8.33
CA LYS A 37 -4.09 1.12 9.20
C LYS A 37 -5.23 0.34 8.54
N ASP A 38 -6.21 1.04 8.02
CA ASP A 38 -7.36 0.39 7.38
C ASP A 38 -6.93 -0.40 6.15
N CYS A 39 -6.06 0.19 5.34
CA CYS A 39 -5.56 -0.47 4.15
C CYS A 39 -4.78 -1.74 4.51
N LYS A 40 -3.89 -1.63 5.49
CA LYS A 40 -3.08 -2.76 5.93
C LYS A 40 -3.95 -3.88 6.48
N GLU A 41 -4.91 -3.55 7.34
CA GLU A 41 -5.80 -4.54 7.92
C GLU A 41 -6.61 -5.26 6.85
N THR A 42 -7.13 -4.51 5.89
CA THR A 42 -7.89 -5.10 4.80
C THR A 42 -7.05 -6.07 3.97
N LEU A 43 -5.84 -5.67 3.62
CA LEU A 43 -4.95 -6.53 2.85
C LEU A 43 -4.55 -7.79 3.64
N GLU A 44 -4.33 -7.65 4.93
CA GLU A 44 -3.98 -8.77 5.77
C GLU A 44 -5.14 -9.75 5.96
N GLU A 45 -6.38 -9.28 5.88
CA GLU A 45 -7.55 -10.16 5.87
C GLU A 45 -7.52 -11.10 4.66
N TYR A 46 -6.95 -10.66 3.55
CA TYR A 46 -6.77 -11.49 2.36
C TYR A 46 -5.41 -12.17 2.33
N LYS A 47 -4.73 -12.17 3.47
CA LYS A 47 -3.48 -12.90 3.70
C LYS A 47 -2.27 -12.34 2.95
N ALA A 48 -2.35 -11.13 2.44
CA ALA A 48 -1.20 -10.49 1.81
C ALA A 48 -0.14 -10.16 2.85
N ASN A 49 1.12 -10.20 2.42
CA ASN A 49 2.23 -9.73 3.24
C ASN A 49 2.41 -8.24 3.01
N VAL A 50 2.19 -7.44 4.06
CA VAL A 50 2.21 -6.00 3.94
C VAL A 50 3.38 -5.42 4.72
N HIS A 51 4.15 -4.56 4.05
CA HIS A 51 5.24 -3.81 4.64
C HIS A 51 4.93 -2.32 4.54
N VAL A 52 5.21 -1.59 5.60
CA VAL A 52 4.97 -0.14 5.60
C VAL A 52 6.31 0.57 5.69
N LEU A 53 6.55 1.50 4.76
CA LEU A 53 7.72 2.34 4.75
C LEU A 53 7.27 3.79 4.84
N SER A 54 7.85 4.55 5.77
CA SER A 54 7.49 5.95 5.95
C SER A 54 8.58 6.86 5.41
N VAL A 55 8.19 7.90 4.69
CA VAL A 55 9.09 8.93 4.18
C VAL A 55 8.69 10.27 4.80
N PRO A 56 9.59 11.29 4.79
CA PRO A 56 9.30 12.56 5.45
C PRO A 56 8.06 13.29 4.92
N GLY A 57 7.90 13.36 3.60
CA GLY A 57 6.79 14.06 3.01
C GLY A 57 6.39 13.48 1.67
N ALA A 58 5.27 13.98 1.13
CA ALA A 58 4.70 13.43 -0.10
C ALA A 58 5.64 13.61 -1.31
N TYR A 59 6.48 14.64 -1.29
CA TYR A 59 7.40 14.88 -2.41
C TYR A 59 8.52 13.84 -2.50
N GLU A 60 8.78 13.10 -1.43
CA GLU A 60 9.77 12.02 -1.45
C GLU A 60 9.22 10.73 -2.02
N ILE A 61 7.89 10.62 -2.12
CA ILE A 61 7.24 9.39 -2.58
C ILE A 61 7.69 8.98 -4.00
N PRO A 62 7.69 9.87 -5.00
CA PRO A 62 8.10 9.47 -6.34
C PRO A 62 9.52 8.91 -6.40
N TYR A 63 10.42 9.50 -5.61
CA TYR A 63 11.80 9.03 -5.56
C TYR A 63 11.88 7.61 -5.01
N ILE A 64 11.18 7.34 -3.92
CA ILE A 64 11.19 6.03 -3.28
C ILE A 64 10.50 4.99 -4.18
N VAL A 65 9.37 5.36 -4.79
CA VAL A 65 8.69 4.46 -5.73
C VAL A 65 9.62 4.08 -6.87
N GLY A 66 10.34 5.05 -7.41
CA GLY A 66 11.30 4.78 -8.48
C GLY A 66 12.37 3.79 -8.06
N LYS A 67 12.88 3.93 -6.83
CA LYS A 67 13.88 2.99 -6.30
C LYS A 67 13.31 1.58 -6.13
N TYR A 68 12.10 1.47 -5.60
CA TYR A 68 11.48 0.17 -5.41
C TYR A 68 11.23 -0.53 -6.75
N LEU A 69 10.74 0.21 -7.73
CA LEU A 69 10.52 -0.36 -9.06
C LEU A 69 11.81 -0.82 -9.71
N LYS A 70 12.91 -0.12 -9.46
CA LYS A 70 14.19 -0.45 -10.09
C LYS A 70 14.94 -1.55 -9.36
N TYR A 71 14.98 -1.52 -8.03
CA TYR A 71 15.86 -2.39 -7.24
C TYR A 71 15.13 -3.44 -6.44
N GLU A 72 13.89 -3.17 -6.00
CA GLU A 72 13.13 -4.06 -5.13
C GLU A 72 11.99 -4.75 -5.83
N ARG A 73 11.81 -4.48 -7.10
CA ARG A 73 10.72 -5.03 -7.88
C ARG A 73 10.53 -6.55 -7.77
N PRO A 74 11.62 -7.34 -7.73
CA PRO A 74 11.46 -8.79 -7.59
C PRO A 74 10.85 -9.21 -6.24
N TYR A 75 10.87 -8.31 -5.25
CA TYR A 75 10.43 -8.62 -3.90
C TYR A 75 9.05 -8.12 -3.55
N PHE A 76 8.46 -7.28 -4.40
CA PHE A 76 7.14 -6.71 -4.14
C PHE A 76 6.27 -6.82 -5.37
N ASP A 77 5.01 -7.23 -5.13
CA ASP A 77 4.02 -7.36 -6.20
C ASP A 77 3.27 -6.05 -6.47
N ALA A 78 3.15 -5.20 -5.45
CA ALA A 78 2.45 -3.93 -5.59
C ALA A 78 2.98 -2.90 -4.61
N ILE A 79 2.84 -1.63 -4.97
CA ILE A 79 3.19 -0.48 -4.14
C ILE A 79 1.95 0.40 -4.02
N ILE A 80 1.59 0.74 -2.78
CA ILE A 80 0.51 1.66 -2.50
C ILE A 80 1.12 2.88 -1.81
N THR A 81 0.78 4.08 -2.29
CA THR A 81 1.31 5.31 -1.71
C THR A 81 0.19 6.13 -1.08
N MET A 82 0.48 6.70 0.08
CA MET A 82 -0.47 7.55 0.81
C MET A 82 0.27 8.76 1.35
N GLY A 83 -0.13 9.94 0.88
CA GLY A 83 0.47 11.19 1.32
C GLY A 83 -0.54 12.32 1.26
N ALA A 84 -0.25 13.39 2.01
CA ALA A 84 -1.03 14.62 1.98
C ALA A 84 -0.08 15.81 1.95
N ILE A 85 -0.47 16.85 1.27
CA ILE A 85 0.35 18.06 1.12
C ILE A 85 -0.14 19.17 2.03
#